data_08a18589eec83b7d26c4e629609afbde
#
_entry.id   08a18589eec83b7d26c4e629609afbde
#
_cell.length_a   1.000
_cell.length_b   1.000
_cell.length_c   1.000
_cell.angle_alpha   90.00
_cell.angle_beta   90.00
_cell.angle_gamma   90.00
#
_symmetry.space_group_name_H-M   'P 1'
#
loop_
_entity.id
_entity.type
_entity.pdbx_description
1 polymer ?
#
loop_
_entity_poly.entity_id
_entity_poly.type
_entity_poly.pdbx_seq_one_letter_code
_entity_poly.pdbx_strand_id
1 'polypeptide(L)'
;MVTRQSRTGNHVKDAASRIAIILGHPDAGAGHFCHALARAYGGGAEAAGHAVRTIAVGELNFPLLRSKHDFDKGEPLPCILEAQEIIRWASHLVIIYPLWLGTMPALLKGFLEQVFRPGFAMQPPKSGHVWEKMLKGRSARIVITMGMPAPVYRWYFGAHSLKIVKRNILGFAGIGPIRSSLIGLVEASGEKRERWLERMHALGRGAR
;
A
#
# COMPACT_ATOMS: atom_id res chain seq x y z
N MET A 1 47.80 28.13 -11.57
CA MET A 1 47.60 26.65 -11.68
C MET A 1 46.69 26.24 -10.52
N VAL A 2 45.38 26.21 -10.74
CA VAL A 2 44.35 25.94 -9.69
C VAL A 2 43.83 24.53 -9.87
N THR A 3 44.16 23.66 -8.94
CA THR A 3 43.83 22.25 -8.94
C THR A 3 42.33 22.11 -8.59
N ARG A 4 41.53 21.61 -9.55
CA ARG A 4 40.14 21.24 -9.37
C ARG A 4 40.06 19.94 -8.56
N GLN A 5 39.69 19.98 -7.31
CA GLN A 5 39.31 18.80 -6.53
C GLN A 5 37.96 18.27 -7.04
N SER A 6 37.99 17.05 -7.56
CA SER A 6 36.81 16.27 -7.91
C SER A 6 36.03 15.90 -6.63
N ARG A 7 34.80 16.41 -6.50
CA ARG A 7 33.85 15.96 -5.48
C ARG A 7 33.39 14.53 -5.86
N THR A 8 33.97 13.54 -5.22
CA THR A 8 33.45 12.16 -5.18
C THR A 8 32.10 12.22 -4.45
N GLY A 9 31.03 11.96 -5.20
CA GLY A 9 29.68 11.84 -4.65
C GLY A 9 29.61 10.65 -3.71
N ASN A 10 29.45 10.93 -2.45
CA ASN A 10 29.20 9.95 -1.41
C ASN A 10 27.76 9.39 -1.63
N HIS A 11 27.62 8.26 -2.34
CA HIS A 11 26.41 7.47 -2.36
C HIS A 11 26.20 6.93 -0.95
N VAL A 12 25.44 7.66 -0.13
CA VAL A 12 24.85 7.11 1.09
C VAL A 12 23.99 5.93 0.62
N LYS A 13 24.42 4.70 0.88
CA LYS A 13 23.58 3.50 0.73
C LYS A 13 22.36 3.76 1.62
N ASP A 14 21.21 4.02 1.01
CA ASP A 14 19.95 4.08 1.76
C ASP A 14 19.83 2.77 2.56
N ALA A 15 19.60 2.90 3.87
CA ALA A 15 19.48 1.73 4.74
C ALA A 15 18.38 0.79 4.21
N ALA A 16 18.63 -0.52 4.28
CA ALA A 16 17.70 -1.54 3.81
C ALA A 16 16.31 -1.34 4.45
N SER A 17 15.31 -1.14 3.60
CA SER A 17 13.92 -0.93 4.04
C SER A 17 13.20 -2.27 4.24
N ARG A 18 12.23 -2.28 5.16
CA ARG A 18 11.29 -3.39 5.35
C ARG A 18 9.97 -3.01 4.68
N ILE A 19 9.58 -3.76 3.67
CA ILE A 19 8.45 -3.43 2.80
C ILE A 19 7.34 -4.45 2.97
N ALA A 20 6.12 -4.00 3.27
CA ALA A 20 4.92 -4.81 3.22
C ALA A 20 4.11 -4.47 1.97
N ILE A 21 3.89 -5.44 1.09
CA ILE A 21 3.04 -5.30 -0.09
C ILE A 21 1.65 -5.88 0.26
N ILE A 22 0.63 -5.04 0.25
CA ILE A 22 -0.77 -5.42 0.41
C ILE A 22 -1.39 -5.52 -0.98
N LEU A 23 -1.54 -6.75 -1.47
CA LEU A 23 -2.18 -7.04 -2.75
C LEU A 23 -3.68 -7.15 -2.55
N GLY A 24 -4.38 -6.07 -2.87
CA GLY A 24 -5.82 -5.92 -2.63
C GLY A 24 -6.71 -6.38 -3.79
N HIS A 25 -6.20 -7.23 -4.70
CA HIS A 25 -7.04 -7.88 -5.70
C HIS A 25 -7.81 -9.03 -5.04
N PRO A 26 -9.16 -9.11 -5.19
CA PRO A 26 -9.96 -10.13 -4.51
C PRO A 26 -9.79 -11.54 -5.07
N ASP A 27 -9.42 -11.67 -6.35
CA ASP A 27 -9.12 -12.94 -6.98
C ASP A 27 -7.65 -13.30 -6.74
N ALA A 28 -7.41 -14.46 -6.15
CA ALA A 28 -6.07 -15.01 -5.87
C ALA A 28 -5.33 -15.49 -7.14
N GLY A 29 -6.03 -15.62 -8.27
CA GLY A 29 -5.43 -16.05 -9.55
C GLY A 29 -4.29 -15.15 -10.02
N ALA A 30 -3.13 -15.74 -10.31
CA ALA A 30 -1.90 -15.01 -10.62
C ALA A 30 -1.91 -14.19 -11.94
N GLY A 31 -2.96 -14.33 -12.76
CA GLY A 31 -3.07 -13.71 -14.09
C GLY A 31 -3.39 -12.21 -14.11
N HIS A 32 -3.76 -11.62 -12.97
CA HIS A 32 -4.19 -10.23 -12.92
C HIS A 32 -3.02 -9.24 -12.90
N PHE A 33 -3.21 -8.07 -13.52
CA PHE A 33 -2.16 -7.05 -13.63
C PHE A 33 -1.70 -6.52 -12.26
N CYS A 34 -2.56 -6.45 -11.25
CA CYS A 34 -2.17 -6.10 -9.89
C CYS A 34 -1.12 -7.06 -9.31
N HIS A 35 -1.23 -8.36 -9.59
CA HIS A 35 -0.24 -9.35 -9.16
C HIS A 35 1.11 -9.14 -9.87
N ALA A 36 1.09 -8.86 -11.17
CA ALA A 36 2.30 -8.56 -11.93
C ALA A 36 3.00 -7.29 -11.41
N LEU A 37 2.24 -6.23 -11.08
CA LEU A 37 2.78 -5.00 -10.48
C LEU A 37 3.38 -5.25 -9.09
N ALA A 38 2.74 -6.10 -8.26
CA ALA A 38 3.24 -6.48 -6.94
C ALA A 38 4.57 -7.24 -7.06
N ARG A 39 4.63 -8.24 -7.95
CA ARG A 39 5.88 -8.99 -8.25
C ARG A 39 6.99 -8.07 -8.77
N ALA A 40 6.67 -7.17 -9.71
CA ALA A 40 7.66 -6.26 -10.26
C ALA A 40 8.22 -5.31 -9.18
N TYR A 41 7.36 -4.77 -8.30
CA TYR A 41 7.80 -3.93 -7.20
C TYR A 41 8.65 -4.73 -6.20
N GLY A 42 8.18 -5.92 -5.80
CA GLY A 42 8.89 -6.79 -4.86
C GLY A 42 10.27 -7.20 -5.38
N GLY A 43 10.35 -7.69 -6.63
CA GLY A 43 11.61 -8.05 -7.26
C GLY A 43 12.61 -6.89 -7.38
N GLY A 44 12.11 -5.68 -7.68
CA GLY A 44 12.94 -4.48 -7.67
C GLY A 44 13.48 -4.14 -6.27
N ALA A 45 12.65 -4.30 -5.25
CA ALA A 45 13.01 -4.05 -3.87
C ALA A 45 14.06 -5.06 -3.37
N GLU A 46 13.83 -6.35 -3.60
CA GLU A 46 14.74 -7.43 -3.23
C GLU A 46 16.10 -7.31 -3.95
N ALA A 47 16.10 -6.97 -5.24
CA ALA A 47 17.31 -6.71 -6.02
C ALA A 47 18.14 -5.53 -5.47
N ALA A 48 17.53 -4.62 -4.72
CA ALA A 48 18.20 -3.51 -4.04
C ALA A 48 18.56 -3.81 -2.57
N GLY A 49 18.29 -5.04 -2.08
CA GLY A 49 18.62 -5.48 -0.73
C GLY A 49 17.56 -5.11 0.31
N HIS A 50 16.35 -4.72 -0.10
CA HIS A 50 15.23 -4.50 0.81
C HIS A 50 14.56 -5.83 1.18
N ALA A 51 14.05 -5.94 2.40
CA ALA A 51 13.26 -7.10 2.82
C ALA A 51 11.78 -6.89 2.45
N VAL A 52 11.17 -7.88 1.80
CA VAL A 52 9.78 -7.81 1.33
C VAL A 52 8.92 -8.89 1.96
N ARG A 53 7.71 -8.53 2.41
CA ARG A 53 6.65 -9.46 2.79
C ARG A 53 5.36 -9.06 2.08
N THR A 54 4.63 -10.05 1.58
CA THR A 54 3.38 -9.81 0.84
C THR A 54 2.19 -10.34 1.62
N ILE A 55 1.10 -9.56 1.65
CA ILE A 55 -0.21 -9.93 2.15
C ILE A 55 -1.14 -9.99 0.93
N ALA A 56 -1.46 -11.20 0.48
CA ALA A 56 -2.39 -11.42 -0.64
C ALA A 56 -3.82 -11.50 -0.08
N VAL A 57 -4.56 -10.39 -0.14
CA VAL A 57 -5.90 -10.29 0.49
C VAL A 57 -6.90 -11.28 -0.09
N GLY A 58 -6.78 -11.62 -1.39
CA GLY A 58 -7.63 -12.62 -2.04
C GLY A 58 -7.43 -14.05 -1.54
N GLU A 59 -6.31 -14.35 -0.87
CA GLU A 59 -6.01 -15.67 -0.32
C GLU A 59 -6.46 -15.81 1.15
N LEU A 60 -6.84 -14.69 1.79
CA LEU A 60 -7.21 -14.69 3.20
C LEU A 60 -8.69 -15.03 3.38
N ASN A 61 -8.98 -15.89 4.35
CA ASN A 61 -10.35 -16.20 4.76
C ASN A 61 -10.68 -15.49 6.08
N PHE A 62 -11.49 -14.44 6.01
CA PHE A 62 -11.95 -13.67 7.16
C PHE A 62 -13.38 -13.15 6.94
N PRO A 63 -14.22 -13.05 8.00
CA PRO A 63 -15.56 -12.49 7.91
C PRO A 63 -15.52 -10.97 7.79
N LEU A 64 -16.55 -10.39 7.20
CA LEU A 64 -16.79 -8.95 7.32
C LEU A 64 -17.23 -8.61 8.75
N LEU A 65 -16.79 -7.47 9.27
CA LEU A 65 -17.29 -6.95 10.53
C LEU A 65 -18.76 -6.55 10.40
N ARG A 66 -19.59 -6.95 11.36
CA ARG A 66 -21.03 -6.73 11.33
C ARG A 66 -21.53 -5.81 12.44
N SER A 67 -20.70 -5.55 13.44
CA SER A 67 -21.07 -4.69 14.56
C SER A 67 -19.93 -3.77 14.98
N LYS A 68 -20.31 -2.65 15.65
CA LYS A 68 -19.33 -1.78 16.31
C LYS A 68 -18.57 -2.51 17.41
N HIS A 69 -19.23 -3.44 18.11
CA HIS A 69 -18.60 -4.27 19.13
C HIS A 69 -17.47 -5.11 18.54
N ASP A 70 -17.72 -5.78 17.38
CA ASP A 70 -16.69 -6.59 16.72
C ASP A 70 -15.49 -5.74 16.27
N PHE A 71 -15.75 -4.52 15.81
CA PHE A 71 -14.67 -3.59 15.44
C PHE A 71 -13.85 -3.13 16.66
N ASP A 72 -14.51 -2.76 17.77
CA ASP A 72 -13.86 -2.16 18.94
C ASP A 72 -13.24 -3.21 19.86
N LYS A 73 -13.84 -4.40 20.00
CA LYS A 73 -13.55 -5.39 21.05
C LYS A 73 -13.39 -6.82 20.54
N GLY A 74 -13.82 -7.12 19.31
CA GLY A 74 -13.71 -8.46 18.76
C GLY A 74 -12.24 -8.90 18.64
N GLU A 75 -11.97 -10.18 18.83
CA GLU A 75 -10.63 -10.75 18.64
C GLU A 75 -10.32 -10.90 17.14
N PRO A 76 -9.17 -10.41 16.66
CA PRO A 76 -8.76 -10.61 15.28
C PRO A 76 -8.41 -12.09 15.04
N LEU A 77 -8.78 -12.61 13.87
CA LEU A 77 -8.37 -13.95 13.44
C LEU A 77 -6.85 -14.07 13.27
N PRO A 78 -6.28 -15.29 13.32
CA PRO A 78 -4.84 -15.50 13.14
C PRO A 78 -4.26 -14.87 11.88
N CYS A 79 -4.94 -14.96 10.74
CA CYS A 79 -4.51 -14.34 9.48
C CYS A 79 -4.49 -12.80 9.54
N ILE A 80 -5.38 -12.20 10.33
CA ILE A 80 -5.39 -10.74 10.56
C ILE A 80 -4.28 -10.34 11.52
N LEU A 81 -4.01 -11.14 12.55
CA LEU A 81 -2.88 -10.91 13.46
C LEU A 81 -1.54 -11.00 12.71
N GLU A 82 -1.38 -11.98 11.84
CA GLU A 82 -0.20 -12.10 10.98
C GLU A 82 -0.05 -10.87 10.06
N ALA A 83 -1.13 -10.43 9.43
CA ALA A 83 -1.11 -9.21 8.62
C ALA A 83 -0.73 -7.97 9.44
N GLN A 84 -1.22 -7.84 10.67
CA GLN A 84 -0.83 -6.78 11.59
C GLN A 84 0.67 -6.83 11.93
N GLU A 85 1.23 -8.02 12.19
CA GLU A 85 2.66 -8.20 12.45
C GLU A 85 3.51 -7.79 11.23
N ILE A 86 3.10 -8.17 10.01
CA ILE A 86 3.78 -7.77 8.78
C ILE A 86 3.75 -6.23 8.64
N ILE A 87 2.61 -5.60 8.88
CA ILE A 87 2.47 -4.13 8.82
C ILE A 87 3.28 -3.45 9.94
N ARG A 88 3.31 -4.01 11.14
CA ARG A 88 4.11 -3.48 12.26
C ARG A 88 5.60 -3.57 11.97
N TRP A 89 6.04 -4.66 11.35
CA TRP A 89 7.42 -4.87 10.94
C TRP A 89 7.88 -3.92 9.84
N ALA A 90 6.99 -3.53 8.92
CA ALA A 90 7.33 -2.73 7.76
C ALA A 90 7.67 -1.27 8.12
N SER A 91 8.62 -0.68 7.40
CA SER A 91 8.90 0.76 7.36
C SER A 91 8.22 1.44 6.15
N HIS A 92 7.85 0.65 5.13
CA HIS A 92 7.17 1.13 3.93
C HIS A 92 6.04 0.17 3.53
N LEU A 93 4.85 0.72 3.26
CA LEU A 93 3.69 -0.05 2.80
C LEU A 93 3.41 0.22 1.33
N VAL A 94 3.08 -0.83 0.58
CA VAL A 94 2.62 -0.71 -0.81
C VAL A 94 1.25 -1.36 -0.92
N ILE A 95 0.22 -0.59 -1.26
CA ILE A 95 -1.14 -1.11 -1.41
C ILE A 95 -1.49 -1.07 -2.89
N ILE A 96 -1.77 -2.22 -3.48
CA ILE A 96 -2.05 -2.38 -4.92
C ILE A 96 -3.44 -2.97 -5.08
N TYR A 97 -4.33 -2.26 -5.79
CA TYR A 97 -5.70 -2.76 -6.01
C TYR A 97 -6.34 -2.23 -7.29
N PRO A 98 -7.31 -2.97 -7.87
CA PRO A 98 -8.10 -2.50 -8.99
C PRO A 98 -9.21 -1.55 -8.50
N LEU A 99 -9.51 -0.52 -9.31
CA LEU A 99 -10.63 0.38 -9.06
C LEU A 99 -11.93 -0.30 -9.52
N TRP A 100 -12.82 -0.63 -8.61
CA TRP A 100 -14.14 -1.19 -8.88
C TRP A 100 -15.22 -0.23 -8.40
N LEU A 101 -16.16 0.14 -9.28
CA LEU A 101 -17.23 1.08 -8.96
C LEU A 101 -16.75 2.38 -8.28
N GLY A 102 -15.60 2.91 -8.75
CA GLY A 102 -15.01 4.16 -8.25
C GLY A 102 -14.23 4.04 -6.93
N THR A 103 -14.15 2.83 -6.32
CA THR A 103 -13.46 2.59 -5.06
C THR A 103 -12.62 1.29 -5.08
N MET A 104 -12.07 0.92 -3.93
CA MET A 104 -11.39 -0.36 -3.75
C MET A 104 -12.41 -1.52 -3.73
N PRO A 105 -12.00 -2.76 -4.05
CA PRO A 105 -12.85 -3.94 -3.88
C PRO A 105 -13.35 -4.09 -2.45
N ALA A 106 -14.58 -4.60 -2.29
CA ALA A 106 -15.20 -4.80 -0.97
C ALA A 106 -14.34 -5.68 -0.03
N LEU A 107 -13.70 -6.72 -0.58
CA LEU A 107 -12.81 -7.59 0.19
C LEU A 107 -11.62 -6.82 0.77
N LEU A 108 -10.98 -5.94 -0.02
CA LEU A 108 -9.89 -5.09 0.48
C LEU A 108 -10.39 -4.13 1.55
N LYS A 109 -11.60 -3.56 1.40
CA LYS A 109 -12.17 -2.68 2.42
C LYS A 109 -12.42 -3.43 3.72
N GLY A 110 -13.01 -4.62 3.64
CA GLY A 110 -13.23 -5.50 4.81
C GLY A 110 -11.92 -5.90 5.48
N PHE A 111 -10.88 -6.24 4.70
CA PHE A 111 -9.54 -6.50 5.23
C PHE A 111 -8.97 -5.29 5.99
N LEU A 112 -9.06 -4.09 5.42
CA LEU A 112 -8.58 -2.87 6.07
C LEU A 112 -9.36 -2.56 7.35
N GLU A 113 -10.66 -2.85 7.41
CA GLU A 113 -11.46 -2.75 8.64
C GLU A 113 -11.01 -3.75 9.71
N GLN A 114 -10.72 -4.99 9.31
CA GLN A 114 -10.21 -6.02 10.22
C GLN A 114 -8.83 -5.67 10.78
N VAL A 115 -7.94 -5.11 9.96
CA VAL A 115 -6.55 -4.82 10.33
C VAL A 115 -6.43 -3.50 11.12
N PHE A 116 -7.05 -2.41 10.60
CA PHE A 116 -6.87 -1.06 11.17
C PHE A 116 -7.83 -0.77 12.34
N ARG A 117 -7.87 -1.67 13.30
CA ARG A 117 -8.71 -1.56 14.49
C ARG A 117 -8.08 -0.71 15.60
N PRO A 118 -8.88 -0.28 16.60
CA PRO A 118 -8.37 0.21 17.88
C PRO A 118 -7.41 -0.78 18.53
N GLY A 119 -6.35 -0.27 19.15
CA GLY A 119 -5.27 -1.10 19.73
C GLY A 119 -4.14 -1.46 18.77
N PHE A 120 -4.37 -1.42 17.43
CA PHE A 120 -3.33 -1.64 16.44
C PHE A 120 -2.98 -0.38 15.64
N ALA A 121 -3.94 0.20 14.94
CA ALA A 121 -3.69 1.36 14.08
C ALA A 121 -3.89 2.68 14.79
N MET A 122 -4.76 2.69 15.78
CA MET A 122 -5.13 3.84 16.58
C MET A 122 -5.52 3.43 17.99
N GLN A 123 -5.39 4.36 18.94
CA GLN A 123 -5.84 4.16 20.32
C GLN A 123 -6.81 5.27 20.72
N PRO A 124 -7.93 4.95 21.42
CA PRO A 124 -8.79 5.97 21.96
C PRO A 124 -8.01 6.89 22.90
N PRO A 125 -8.37 8.17 22.96
CA PRO A 125 -7.68 9.11 23.81
C PRO A 125 -7.85 8.72 25.29
N LYS A 126 -6.75 8.77 26.07
CA LYS A 126 -6.80 8.61 27.53
C LYS A 126 -7.49 9.81 28.18
N SER A 127 -7.36 10.99 27.57
CA SER A 127 -8.05 12.24 27.92
C SER A 127 -8.25 13.09 26.68
N GLY A 128 -9.35 13.84 26.58
CA GLY A 128 -9.66 14.67 25.42
C GLY A 128 -10.29 13.91 24.25
N HIS A 129 -10.18 14.44 23.01
CA HIS A 129 -10.89 13.92 21.82
C HIS A 129 -9.96 13.46 20.68
N VAL A 130 -8.65 13.45 20.88
CA VAL A 130 -7.68 13.15 19.80
C VAL A 130 -7.19 11.72 19.91
N TRP A 131 -7.46 10.92 18.88
CA TRP A 131 -6.98 9.55 18.76
C TRP A 131 -5.47 9.49 18.60
N GLU A 132 -4.83 8.58 19.30
CA GLU A 132 -3.40 8.34 19.19
C GLU A 132 -3.12 7.49 17.93
N LYS A 133 -2.16 7.95 17.12
CA LYS A 133 -1.75 7.30 15.87
C LYS A 133 -0.63 6.32 16.15
N MET A 134 -0.89 5.01 15.95
CA MET A 134 0.03 3.94 16.37
C MET A 134 1.03 3.52 15.28
N LEU A 135 0.84 3.94 14.01
CA LEU A 135 1.66 3.52 12.88
C LEU A 135 2.56 4.64 12.32
N LYS A 136 2.96 5.59 13.18
CA LYS A 136 3.89 6.67 12.81
C LYS A 136 5.26 6.12 12.37
N GLY A 137 6.02 6.92 11.62
CA GLY A 137 7.37 6.56 11.15
C GLY A 137 7.39 5.63 9.93
N ARG A 138 6.24 5.35 9.34
CA ARG A 138 6.09 4.56 8.11
C ARG A 138 5.69 5.43 6.95
N SER A 139 6.21 5.13 5.76
CA SER A 139 5.75 5.71 4.51
C SER A 139 4.86 4.73 3.73
N ALA A 140 4.15 5.22 2.71
CA ALA A 140 3.34 4.33 1.88
C ALA A 140 3.29 4.75 0.40
N ARG A 141 3.00 3.76 -0.45
CA ARG A 141 2.58 3.94 -1.85
C ARG A 141 1.25 3.25 -2.09
N ILE A 142 0.35 3.96 -2.77
CA ILE A 142 -0.94 3.43 -3.22
C ILE A 142 -0.88 3.31 -4.73
N VAL A 143 -1.13 2.11 -5.25
CA VAL A 143 -1.18 1.82 -6.69
C VAL A 143 -2.60 1.40 -7.05
N ILE A 144 -3.23 2.17 -7.94
CA ILE A 144 -4.62 1.92 -8.36
C ILE A 144 -4.63 1.65 -9.86
N THR A 145 -5.13 0.49 -10.25
CA THR A 145 -5.33 0.11 -11.66
C THR A 145 -6.79 0.33 -12.07
N MET A 146 -7.03 0.77 -13.30
CA MET A 146 -8.38 1.04 -13.78
C MET A 146 -8.48 0.94 -15.31
N GLY A 147 -9.64 0.56 -15.84
CA GLY A 147 -9.93 0.57 -17.28
C GLY A 147 -10.07 1.98 -17.86
N MET A 148 -10.60 2.94 -17.06
CA MET A 148 -10.74 4.33 -17.51
C MET A 148 -9.39 5.08 -17.55
N PRO A 149 -9.30 6.21 -18.31
CA PRO A 149 -8.11 7.08 -18.25
C PRO A 149 -7.89 7.65 -16.85
N ALA A 150 -6.65 7.60 -16.34
CA ALA A 150 -6.31 8.11 -15.00
C ALA A 150 -6.64 9.61 -14.78
N PRO A 151 -6.51 10.52 -15.78
CA PRO A 151 -6.98 11.89 -15.66
C PRO A 151 -8.49 12.01 -15.39
N VAL A 152 -9.32 11.19 -16.04
CA VAL A 152 -10.77 11.18 -15.82
C VAL A 152 -11.09 10.80 -14.38
N TYR A 153 -10.47 9.73 -13.88
CA TYR A 153 -10.60 9.37 -12.47
C TYR A 153 -10.14 10.48 -11.53
N ARG A 154 -9.04 11.15 -11.85
CA ARG A 154 -8.44 12.16 -10.98
C ARG A 154 -9.25 13.46 -10.91
N TRP A 155 -9.72 13.95 -12.05
CA TRP A 155 -10.33 15.27 -12.14
C TRP A 155 -11.87 15.21 -12.17
N TYR A 156 -12.46 14.34 -12.99
CA TYR A 156 -13.92 14.23 -13.07
C TYR A 156 -14.49 13.50 -11.85
N PHE A 157 -13.96 12.32 -11.50
CA PHE A 157 -14.38 11.56 -10.33
C PHE A 157 -13.70 11.97 -9.02
N GLY A 158 -12.84 12.98 -9.02
CA GLY A 158 -12.23 13.53 -7.80
C GLY A 158 -11.29 12.60 -7.04
N ALA A 159 -10.94 11.43 -7.58
CA ALA A 159 -10.07 10.41 -6.98
C ALA A 159 -10.47 10.04 -5.53
N HIS A 160 -11.77 9.85 -5.27
CA HIS A 160 -12.29 9.65 -3.91
C HIS A 160 -11.69 8.44 -3.22
N SER A 161 -11.56 7.29 -3.91
CA SER A 161 -10.93 6.10 -3.32
C SER A 161 -9.50 6.38 -2.83
N LEU A 162 -8.69 7.05 -3.66
CA LEU A 162 -7.34 7.45 -3.26
C LEU A 162 -7.35 8.34 -2.02
N LYS A 163 -8.26 9.33 -1.97
CA LYS A 163 -8.39 10.25 -0.82
C LYS A 163 -8.78 9.53 0.46
N ILE A 164 -9.71 8.56 0.37
CA ILE A 164 -10.15 7.75 1.50
C ILE A 164 -8.97 6.95 2.06
N VAL A 165 -8.27 6.17 1.22
CA VAL A 165 -7.12 5.39 1.67
C VAL A 165 -6.04 6.29 2.26
N LYS A 166 -5.71 7.37 1.57
CA LYS A 166 -4.63 8.28 1.97
C LYS A 166 -4.92 9.02 3.27
N ARG A 167 -6.12 9.59 3.42
CA ARG A 167 -6.45 10.48 4.55
C ARG A 167 -7.08 9.73 5.71
N ASN A 168 -8.12 8.93 5.39
CA ASN A 168 -9.00 8.37 6.41
C ASN A 168 -8.52 7.03 6.96
N ILE A 169 -7.67 6.30 6.22
CA ILE A 169 -7.12 5.02 6.67
C ILE A 169 -5.65 5.20 7.09
N LEU A 170 -4.76 5.39 6.11
CA LEU A 170 -3.32 5.44 6.39
C LEU A 170 -2.90 6.69 7.19
N GLY A 171 -3.36 7.87 6.77
CA GLY A 171 -3.05 9.14 7.44
C GLY A 171 -3.65 9.22 8.84
N PHE A 172 -4.83 8.61 9.04
CA PHE A 172 -5.46 8.51 10.37
C PHE A 172 -4.66 7.61 11.30
N ALA A 173 -4.07 6.52 10.80
CA ALA A 173 -3.17 5.66 11.55
C ALA A 173 -1.77 6.25 11.79
N GLY A 174 -1.42 7.37 11.14
CA GLY A 174 -0.13 8.06 11.28
C GLY A 174 0.91 7.71 10.21
N ILE A 175 0.52 6.97 9.18
CA ILE A 175 1.41 6.60 8.07
C ILE A 175 1.57 7.81 7.13
N GLY A 176 2.81 8.17 6.83
CA GLY A 176 3.19 9.23 5.91
C GLY A 176 4.71 9.38 5.79
N PRO A 177 5.22 9.91 4.69
CA PRO A 177 4.51 10.42 3.50
C PRO A 177 3.85 9.32 2.66
N ILE A 178 2.76 9.66 1.95
CA ILE A 178 2.00 8.74 1.10
C ILE A 178 2.07 9.19 -0.35
N ARG A 179 2.66 8.37 -1.20
CA ARG A 179 2.73 8.56 -2.66
C ARG A 179 1.67 7.74 -3.37
N SER A 180 1.38 8.05 -4.64
CA SER A 180 0.40 7.30 -5.42
C SER A 180 0.81 7.13 -6.87
N SER A 181 0.40 6.00 -7.47
CA SER A 181 0.48 5.70 -8.89
C SER A 181 -0.93 5.33 -9.39
N LEU A 182 -1.46 6.11 -10.33
CA LEU A 182 -2.75 5.85 -10.96
C LEU A 182 -2.49 5.29 -12.36
N ILE A 183 -2.91 4.06 -12.59
CA ILE A 183 -2.67 3.32 -13.83
C ILE A 183 -4.00 3.14 -14.54
N GLY A 184 -4.28 4.02 -15.51
CA GLY A 184 -5.48 3.95 -16.33
C GLY A 184 -5.23 3.17 -17.62
N LEU A 185 -6.33 2.78 -18.28
CA LEU A 185 -6.33 2.07 -19.58
C LEU A 185 -5.50 0.78 -19.54
N VAL A 186 -5.67 -0.03 -18.48
CA VAL A 186 -4.87 -1.24 -18.25
C VAL A 186 -5.07 -2.33 -19.31
N GLU A 187 -6.17 -2.27 -20.07
CA GLU A 187 -6.50 -3.21 -21.14
C GLU A 187 -6.03 -2.74 -22.51
N ALA A 188 -5.59 -1.49 -22.66
CA ALA A 188 -5.40 -0.84 -23.97
C ALA A 188 -4.16 -1.32 -24.73
N SER A 189 -3.03 -1.65 -24.11
CA SER A 189 -1.85 -2.19 -24.80
C SER A 189 -0.86 -2.94 -23.88
N GLY A 190 -0.18 -3.95 -24.46
CA GLY A 190 0.88 -4.70 -23.81
C GLY A 190 2.05 -3.80 -23.42
N GLU A 191 2.56 -2.98 -24.33
CA GLU A 191 3.69 -2.06 -24.10
C GLU A 191 3.46 -1.11 -22.93
N LYS A 192 2.22 -0.62 -22.75
CA LYS A 192 1.90 0.25 -21.62
C LYS A 192 1.98 -0.51 -20.29
N ARG A 193 1.54 -1.78 -20.29
CA ARG A 193 1.68 -2.64 -19.12
C ARG A 193 3.14 -2.91 -18.81
N GLU A 194 3.97 -3.22 -19.80
CA GLU A 194 5.41 -3.45 -19.63
C GLU A 194 6.12 -2.24 -19.04
N ARG A 195 5.90 -1.04 -19.60
CA ARG A 195 6.44 0.20 -19.05
C ARG A 195 6.05 0.44 -17.58
N TRP A 196 4.85 0.03 -17.18
CA TRP A 196 4.44 0.11 -15.79
C TRP A 196 5.11 -0.93 -14.91
N LEU A 197 5.37 -2.14 -15.41
CA LEU A 197 6.14 -3.16 -14.68
C LEU A 197 7.58 -2.70 -14.45
N GLU A 198 8.25 -2.16 -15.46
CA GLU A 198 9.58 -1.55 -15.33
C GLU A 198 9.58 -0.41 -14.32
N ARG A 199 8.59 0.46 -14.39
CA ARG A 199 8.44 1.57 -13.43
C ARG A 199 8.22 1.07 -12.01
N MET A 200 7.40 0.04 -11.82
CA MET A 200 7.18 -0.55 -10.50
C MET A 200 8.45 -1.19 -9.95
N HIS A 201 9.21 -1.89 -10.79
CA HIS A 201 10.51 -2.43 -10.43
C HIS A 201 11.48 -1.31 -9.98
N ALA A 202 11.57 -0.23 -10.74
CA ALA A 202 12.40 0.93 -10.38
C ALA A 202 11.93 1.62 -9.07
N LEU A 203 10.61 1.70 -8.83
CA LEU A 203 10.06 2.21 -7.57
C LEU A 203 10.36 1.30 -6.39
N GLY A 204 10.34 -0.02 -6.60
CA GLY A 204 10.72 -1.01 -5.60
C GLY A 204 12.18 -0.85 -5.17
N ARG A 205 13.10 -0.69 -6.12
CA ARG A 205 14.52 -0.44 -5.85
C ARG A 205 14.77 0.77 -4.95
N GLY A 206 13.95 1.79 -5.03
CA GLY A 206 14.05 2.98 -4.20
C GLY A 206 13.17 2.98 -2.95
N ALA A 207 12.46 1.90 -2.67
CA ALA A 207 11.48 1.81 -1.57
C ALA A 207 10.52 3.02 -1.54
N ARG A 208 9.94 3.37 -2.72
CA ARG A 208 9.20 4.63 -2.93
C ARG A 208 7.76 4.42 -3.34
#